data_d4502fbaae2d21f31d96ccda844ba1a0
#
_entry.id   d4502fbaae2d21f31d96ccda844ba1a0
#
_cell.length_a   1.000
_cell.length_b   1.000
_cell.length_c   1.000
_cell.angle_alpha   90.00
_cell.angle_beta   90.00
_cell.angle_gamma   90.00
#
_symmetry.space_group_name_H-M   'P 1'
#
loop_
_entity.id
_entity.type
_entity.pdbx_description
1 polymer ?
#
loop_
_entity_poly.entity_id
_entity_poly.type
_entity_poly.pdbx_seq_one_letter_code
_entity_poly.pdbx_strand_id
1 'polypeptide(L)'
;MYKRQLLHHFADKEELFAEVLRQRDEKVRQAAGDPAEHTLLAQARRVVAHNRASRGLTSLYAIVSAEATDSEHPSHADFAARYRDRATEAEAILRLGQADGEVRDDIDPALAARLISGVMDGIQLQWLLDDTVDMVALFDEFVRGYLLPPAEPRR
;
A
#
# COMPACT_ATOMS: atom_id res chain seq x y z
N MET A 1 -26.59 -20.34 6.28
CA MET A 1 -26.29 -20.66 7.69
C MET A 1 -25.12 -19.84 8.25
N TYR A 2 -24.14 -19.42 7.46
CA TYR A 2 -22.93 -18.67 7.91
C TYR A 2 -23.16 -17.19 8.27
N LYS A 3 -24.14 -16.49 7.69
CA LYS A 3 -24.40 -15.06 7.97
C LYS A 3 -24.77 -14.78 9.44
N ARG A 4 -25.49 -15.68 10.10
CA ARG A 4 -25.91 -15.50 11.51
C ARG A 4 -24.77 -15.70 12.51
N GLN A 5 -23.75 -16.51 12.19
CA GLN A 5 -22.62 -16.76 13.09
C GLN A 5 -21.59 -15.62 13.07
N LEU A 6 -21.40 -14.94 11.94
CA LEU A 6 -20.52 -13.77 11.84
C LEU A 6 -21.06 -12.57 12.64
N LEU A 7 -22.39 -12.35 12.64
CA LEU A 7 -23.03 -11.27 13.38
C LEU A 7 -23.03 -11.45 14.91
N HIS A 8 -22.59 -12.59 15.44
CA HIS A 8 -22.40 -12.78 16.89
C HIS A 8 -21.04 -12.31 17.42
N HIS A 9 -20.08 -12.05 16.53
CA HIS A 9 -18.70 -11.63 16.89
C HIS A 9 -18.44 -10.16 16.61
N PHE A 10 -19.27 -9.49 15.81
CA PHE A 10 -19.13 -8.09 15.44
C PHE A 10 -20.47 -7.38 15.67
N ALA A 11 -20.43 -6.17 16.23
CA ALA A 11 -21.62 -5.40 16.54
C ALA A 11 -22.38 -4.97 15.27
N ASP A 12 -21.65 -4.69 14.19
CA ASP A 12 -22.18 -4.28 12.89
C ASP A 12 -21.26 -4.70 11.73
N LYS A 13 -21.66 -4.31 10.52
CA LYS A 13 -20.90 -4.55 9.27
C LYS A 13 -19.60 -3.74 9.23
N GLU A 14 -19.63 -2.56 9.79
CA GLU A 14 -18.54 -1.63 9.85
C GLU A 14 -17.40 -2.16 10.72
N GLU A 15 -17.71 -2.71 11.88
CA GLU A 15 -16.74 -3.36 12.77
C GLU A 15 -16.10 -4.59 12.08
N LEU A 16 -16.90 -5.41 11.39
CA LEU A 16 -16.39 -6.51 10.59
C LEU A 16 -15.42 -6.02 9.50
N PHE A 17 -15.74 -4.95 8.80
CA PHE A 17 -14.87 -4.38 7.77
C PHE A 17 -13.57 -3.83 8.35
N ALA A 18 -13.63 -3.10 9.46
CA ALA A 18 -12.46 -2.59 10.15
C ALA A 18 -11.49 -3.73 10.52
N GLU A 19 -12.03 -4.83 11.05
CA GLU A 19 -11.22 -6.02 11.40
C GLU A 19 -10.62 -6.70 10.16
N VAL A 20 -11.39 -6.88 9.08
CA VAL A 20 -10.89 -7.45 7.82
C VAL A 20 -9.75 -6.59 7.26
N LEU A 21 -9.88 -5.27 7.28
CA LEU A 21 -8.84 -4.36 6.81
C LEU A 21 -7.61 -4.38 7.73
N ARG A 22 -7.80 -4.46 9.04
CA ARG A 22 -6.70 -4.61 10.01
C ARG A 22 -5.91 -5.88 9.75
N GLN A 23 -6.58 -7.01 9.55
CA GLN A 23 -5.93 -8.29 9.22
C GLN A 23 -5.22 -8.24 7.86
N ARG A 24 -5.80 -7.56 6.87
CA ARG A 24 -5.15 -7.32 5.58
C ARG A 24 -3.83 -6.57 5.76
N ASP A 25 -3.85 -5.48 6.52
CA ASP A 25 -2.65 -4.66 6.71
C ASP A 25 -1.55 -5.42 7.45
N GLU A 26 -1.92 -6.25 8.41
CA GLU A 26 -0.96 -7.14 9.08
C GLU A 26 -0.32 -8.13 8.10
N LYS A 27 -1.12 -8.74 7.21
CA LYS A 27 -0.61 -9.63 6.16
C LYS A 27 0.29 -8.89 5.16
N VAL A 28 -0.04 -7.65 4.81
CA VAL A 28 0.80 -6.81 3.94
C VAL A 28 2.14 -6.50 4.60
N ARG A 29 2.15 -6.14 5.90
CA ARG A 29 3.40 -5.94 6.66
C ARG A 29 4.24 -7.22 6.72
N GLN A 30 3.63 -8.35 7.01
CA GLN A 30 4.31 -9.65 7.00
C GLN A 30 4.87 -10.00 5.61
N ALA A 31 4.14 -9.70 4.54
CA ALA A 31 4.59 -9.91 3.16
C ALA A 31 5.78 -9.01 2.78
N ALA A 32 5.85 -7.78 3.30
CA ALA A 32 7.00 -6.90 3.10
C ALA A 32 8.30 -7.50 3.66
N GLY A 33 8.20 -8.27 4.75
CA GLY A 33 9.35 -8.89 5.41
C GLY A 33 10.12 -7.92 6.32
N ASP A 34 11.27 -8.37 6.84
CA ASP A 34 12.10 -7.55 7.71
C ASP A 34 12.85 -6.48 6.89
N PRO A 35 12.74 -5.20 7.24
CA PRO A 35 13.50 -4.14 6.59
C PRO A 35 15.02 -4.34 6.63
N ALA A 36 15.54 -5.02 7.65
CA ALA A 36 16.97 -5.29 7.77
C ALA A 36 17.48 -6.36 6.78
N GLU A 37 16.59 -7.18 6.23
CA GLU A 37 16.96 -8.28 5.32
C GLU A 37 16.76 -7.94 3.84
N HIS A 38 16.03 -6.85 3.51
CA HIS A 38 15.60 -6.56 2.16
C HIS A 38 15.73 -5.10 1.80
N THR A 39 16.14 -4.83 0.55
CA THR A 39 16.11 -3.47 -0.02
C THR A 39 14.67 -2.97 -0.12
N LEU A 40 14.51 -1.64 -0.13
CA LEU A 40 13.21 -0.97 -0.31
C LEU A 40 12.44 -1.53 -1.54
N LEU A 41 13.14 -1.72 -2.64
CA LEU A 41 12.54 -2.27 -3.87
C LEU A 41 12.04 -3.71 -3.67
N ALA A 42 12.81 -4.55 -2.98
CA ALA A 42 12.40 -5.94 -2.72
C ALA A 42 11.17 -6.02 -1.82
N GLN A 43 11.10 -5.19 -0.77
CA GLN A 43 9.93 -5.09 0.10
C GLN A 43 8.68 -4.63 -0.67
N ALA A 44 8.82 -3.56 -1.46
CA ALA A 44 7.74 -3.02 -2.26
C ALA A 44 7.19 -4.04 -3.26
N ARG A 45 8.05 -4.79 -3.96
CA ARG A 45 7.64 -5.88 -4.86
C ARG A 45 6.84 -6.96 -4.15
N ARG A 46 7.23 -7.34 -2.93
CA ARG A 46 6.50 -8.35 -2.14
C ARG A 46 5.09 -7.87 -1.78
N VAL A 47 4.94 -6.61 -1.40
CA VAL A 47 3.63 -6.01 -1.13
C VAL A 47 2.75 -6.03 -2.37
N VAL A 48 3.27 -5.63 -3.53
CA VAL A 48 2.53 -5.65 -4.80
C VAL A 48 2.11 -7.07 -5.18
N ALA A 49 3.02 -8.03 -5.09
CA ALA A 49 2.74 -9.44 -5.36
C ALA A 49 1.68 -10.01 -4.41
N HIS A 50 1.72 -9.65 -3.12
CA HIS A 50 0.71 -10.05 -2.14
C HIS A 50 -0.67 -9.47 -2.48
N ASN A 51 -0.76 -8.19 -2.83
CA ASN A 51 -2.01 -7.55 -3.23
C ASN A 51 -2.60 -8.20 -4.49
N ARG A 52 -1.76 -8.54 -5.48
CA ARG A 52 -2.15 -9.29 -6.68
C ARG A 52 -2.74 -10.67 -6.34
N ALA A 53 -2.12 -11.40 -5.40
CA ALA A 53 -2.60 -12.71 -4.96
C ALA A 53 -3.91 -12.63 -4.14
N SER A 54 -4.28 -11.45 -3.65
CA SER A 54 -5.41 -11.21 -2.76
C SER A 54 -6.49 -10.33 -3.40
N ARG A 55 -6.86 -10.59 -4.69
CA ARG A 55 -7.76 -9.75 -5.50
C ARG A 55 -9.02 -9.30 -4.76
N GLY A 56 -9.70 -10.20 -4.04
CA GLY A 56 -10.92 -9.86 -3.31
C GLY A 56 -10.70 -8.84 -2.20
N LEU A 57 -9.61 -8.96 -1.43
CA LEU A 57 -9.26 -7.98 -0.40
C LEU A 57 -8.79 -6.65 -0.99
N THR A 58 -8.08 -6.69 -2.11
CA THR A 58 -7.64 -5.49 -2.83
C THR A 58 -8.84 -4.73 -3.41
N SER A 59 -9.81 -5.46 -3.97
CA SER A 59 -11.06 -4.86 -4.45
C SER A 59 -11.89 -4.25 -3.32
N LEU A 60 -12.04 -4.98 -2.20
CA LEU A 60 -12.74 -4.45 -1.03
C LEU A 60 -12.09 -3.16 -0.53
N TYR A 61 -10.77 -3.16 -0.42
CA TYR A 61 -10.02 -1.97 0.00
C TYR A 61 -10.26 -0.79 -0.94
N ALA A 62 -10.16 -0.98 -2.25
CA ALA A 62 -10.35 0.08 -3.25
C ALA A 62 -11.78 0.66 -3.19
N ILE A 63 -12.80 -0.18 -3.05
CA ILE A 63 -14.19 0.26 -2.96
C ILE A 63 -14.42 1.05 -1.68
N VAL A 64 -14.07 0.48 -0.51
CA VAL A 64 -14.33 1.14 0.77
C VAL A 64 -13.50 2.41 0.93
N SER A 65 -12.26 2.46 0.41
CA SER A 65 -11.45 3.70 0.43
C SER A 65 -12.10 4.82 -0.37
N ALA A 66 -12.71 4.50 -1.51
CA ALA A 66 -13.42 5.48 -2.33
C ALA A 66 -14.71 5.96 -1.63
N GLU A 67 -15.50 5.05 -1.06
CA GLU A 67 -16.71 5.39 -0.29
C GLU A 67 -16.36 6.23 0.95
N ALA A 68 -15.27 5.90 1.65
CA ALA A 68 -14.80 6.61 2.83
C ALA A 68 -14.25 8.03 2.55
N THR A 69 -14.24 8.51 1.30
CA THR A 69 -13.98 9.93 1.00
C THR A 69 -15.13 10.84 1.45
N ASP A 70 -16.34 10.29 1.59
CA ASP A 70 -17.46 10.98 2.24
C ASP A 70 -17.18 11.09 3.74
N SER A 71 -17.20 12.32 4.28
CA SER A 71 -16.95 12.60 5.70
C SER A 71 -17.97 11.98 6.64
N GLU A 72 -19.18 11.69 6.16
CA GLU A 72 -20.25 11.04 6.92
C GLU A 72 -20.14 9.50 6.91
N HIS A 73 -19.25 8.95 6.09
CA HIS A 73 -19.05 7.50 6.03
C HIS A 73 -18.42 6.97 7.33
N PRO A 74 -18.95 5.88 7.94
CA PRO A 74 -18.45 5.36 9.21
C PRO A 74 -16.93 5.08 9.23
N SER A 75 -16.36 4.65 8.10
CA SER A 75 -14.93 4.35 7.97
C SER A 75 -14.07 5.56 7.60
N HIS A 76 -14.62 6.77 7.47
CA HIS A 76 -13.86 7.95 7.04
C HIS A 76 -12.63 8.22 7.93
N ALA A 77 -12.84 8.30 9.24
CA ALA A 77 -11.77 8.59 10.19
C ALA A 77 -10.67 7.52 10.17
N ASP A 78 -11.05 6.24 10.06
CA ASP A 78 -10.13 5.12 10.01
C ASP A 78 -9.28 5.13 8.74
N PHE A 79 -9.88 5.40 7.58
CA PHE A 79 -9.11 5.51 6.33
C PHE A 79 -8.20 6.73 6.33
N ALA A 80 -8.66 7.88 6.84
CA ALA A 80 -7.83 9.06 6.99
C ALA A 80 -6.62 8.81 7.91
N ALA A 81 -6.80 8.11 9.03
CA ALA A 81 -5.72 7.69 9.91
C ALA A 81 -4.75 6.73 9.19
N ARG A 82 -5.28 5.70 8.54
CA ARG A 82 -4.52 4.70 7.79
C ARG A 82 -3.61 5.30 6.72
N TYR A 83 -4.10 6.28 5.94
CA TYR A 83 -3.26 6.97 4.95
C TYR A 83 -2.17 7.84 5.60
N ARG A 84 -2.45 8.47 6.75
CA ARG A 84 -1.43 9.22 7.51
C ARG A 84 -0.35 8.30 8.04
N ASP A 85 -0.73 7.20 8.68
CA ASP A 85 0.21 6.25 9.30
C ASP A 85 1.13 5.63 8.25
N ARG A 86 0.58 5.19 7.12
CA ARG A 86 1.37 4.66 5.99
C ARG A 86 2.32 5.69 5.40
N ALA A 87 1.88 6.94 5.28
CA ALA A 87 2.77 8.00 4.82
C ALA A 87 3.92 8.24 5.80
N THR A 88 3.67 8.21 7.11
CA THR A 88 4.69 8.34 8.16
C THR A 88 5.67 7.17 8.12
N GLU A 89 5.18 5.93 8.03
CA GLU A 89 6.02 4.73 7.91
C GLU A 89 6.89 4.78 6.64
N ALA A 90 6.29 5.10 5.50
CA ALA A 90 7.02 5.19 4.23
C ALA A 90 8.05 6.31 4.23
N GLU A 91 7.74 7.47 4.82
CA GLU A 91 8.69 8.57 4.97
C GLU A 91 9.92 8.16 5.79
N ALA A 92 9.71 7.45 6.90
CA ALA A 92 10.82 6.96 7.74
C ALA A 92 11.72 5.98 6.96
N ILE A 93 11.13 5.06 6.18
CA ILE A 93 11.87 4.11 5.34
C ILE A 93 12.65 4.85 4.25
N LEU A 94 12.04 5.85 3.59
CA LEU A 94 12.70 6.64 2.56
C LEU A 94 13.87 7.44 3.10
N ARG A 95 13.76 8.02 4.30
CA ARG A 95 14.88 8.73 4.96
C ARG A 95 16.05 7.79 5.27
N LEU A 96 15.79 6.58 5.72
CA LEU A 96 16.83 5.56 5.89
C LEU A 96 17.48 5.20 4.56
N GLY A 97 16.67 4.94 3.52
CA GLY A 97 17.18 4.66 2.18
C GLY A 97 18.01 5.81 1.57
N GLN A 98 17.69 7.08 1.88
CA GLN A 98 18.54 8.23 1.51
C GLN A 98 19.87 8.22 2.26
N ALA A 99 19.87 7.93 3.56
CA ALA A 99 21.08 7.84 4.34
C ALA A 99 22.01 6.72 3.86
N ASP A 100 21.45 5.62 3.39
CA ASP A 100 22.19 4.46 2.87
C ASP A 100 22.52 4.57 1.36
N GLY A 101 22.04 5.62 0.67
CA GLY A 101 22.25 5.82 -0.77
C GLY A 101 21.39 4.91 -1.67
N GLU A 102 20.42 4.19 -1.13
CA GLU A 102 19.45 3.39 -1.91
C GLU A 102 18.36 4.26 -2.56
N VAL A 103 18.03 5.39 -1.97
CA VAL A 103 17.05 6.36 -2.46
C VAL A 103 17.79 7.64 -2.81
N ARG A 104 17.39 8.26 -3.92
CA ARG A 104 17.95 9.56 -4.35
C ARG A 104 17.69 10.63 -3.29
N ASP A 105 18.65 11.54 -3.09
CA ASP A 105 18.64 12.56 -2.05
C ASP A 105 17.98 13.89 -2.46
N ASP A 106 17.65 14.04 -3.76
CA ASP A 106 17.06 15.25 -4.34
C ASP A 106 15.50 15.23 -4.34
N ILE A 107 14.87 14.26 -3.68
CA ILE A 107 13.42 14.22 -3.47
C ILE A 107 13.05 14.44 -2.00
N ASP A 108 11.89 15.03 -1.77
CA ASP A 108 11.32 15.16 -0.42
C ASP A 108 10.69 13.83 0.02
N PRO A 109 11.18 13.16 1.08
CA PRO A 109 10.64 11.88 1.52
C PRO A 109 9.17 11.93 1.93
N ALA A 110 8.69 13.04 2.51
CA ALA A 110 7.30 13.19 2.92
C ALA A 110 6.36 13.25 1.71
N LEU A 111 6.75 13.97 0.64
CA LEU A 111 6.00 14.00 -0.61
C LEU A 111 6.08 12.66 -1.34
N ALA A 112 7.27 12.05 -1.40
CA ALA A 112 7.48 10.74 -2.03
C ALA A 112 6.63 9.65 -1.36
N ALA A 113 6.52 9.66 -0.03
CA ALA A 113 5.66 8.73 0.71
C ALA A 113 4.18 8.81 0.30
N ARG A 114 3.68 10.03 0.08
CA ARG A 114 2.31 10.26 -0.42
C ARG A 114 2.13 9.77 -1.86
N LEU A 115 3.13 10.05 -2.72
CA LEU A 115 3.12 9.61 -4.11
C LEU A 115 3.13 8.09 -4.23
N ILE A 116 3.90 7.37 -3.39
CA ILE A 116 3.91 5.90 -3.35
C ILE A 116 2.48 5.37 -3.12
N SER A 117 1.75 5.92 -2.15
CA SER A 117 0.35 5.52 -1.90
C SER A 117 -0.54 5.80 -3.11
N GLY A 118 -0.46 6.99 -3.70
CA GLY A 118 -1.27 7.34 -4.87
C GLY A 118 -0.96 6.49 -6.10
N VAL A 119 0.32 6.18 -6.36
CA VAL A 119 0.73 5.28 -7.45
C VAL A 119 0.22 3.87 -7.20
N MET A 120 0.34 3.35 -5.97
CA MET A 120 -0.13 2.01 -5.62
C MET A 120 -1.65 1.89 -5.80
N ASP A 121 -2.41 2.86 -5.31
CA ASP A 121 -3.87 2.89 -5.44
C ASP A 121 -4.29 2.95 -6.93
N GLY A 122 -3.62 3.80 -7.72
CA GLY A 122 -3.87 3.91 -9.15
C GLY A 122 -3.55 2.62 -9.93
N ILE A 123 -2.44 1.97 -9.64
CA ILE A 123 -2.06 0.69 -10.26
C ILE A 123 -3.05 -0.42 -9.87
N GLN A 124 -3.45 -0.49 -8.60
CA GLN A 124 -4.43 -1.47 -8.13
C GLN A 124 -5.78 -1.30 -8.83
N LEU A 125 -6.24 -0.06 -8.97
CA LEU A 125 -7.50 0.23 -9.64
C LEU A 125 -7.46 -0.18 -11.12
N GLN A 126 -6.39 0.13 -11.84
CA GLN A 126 -6.21 -0.28 -13.24
C GLN A 126 -6.23 -1.81 -13.37
N TRP A 127 -5.48 -2.53 -12.52
CA TRP A 127 -5.46 -3.98 -12.52
C TRP A 127 -6.81 -4.61 -12.15
N LEU A 128 -7.59 -3.99 -11.25
CA LEU A 128 -8.94 -4.47 -10.93
C LEU A 128 -9.90 -4.33 -12.11
N LEU A 129 -9.70 -3.33 -12.96
CA LEU A 129 -10.50 -3.10 -14.18
C LEU A 129 -10.01 -3.94 -15.36
N ASP A 130 -8.70 -4.19 -15.45
CA ASP A 130 -8.04 -4.94 -16.53
C ASP A 130 -6.93 -5.82 -15.94
N ASP A 131 -7.16 -7.13 -15.89
CA ASP A 131 -6.26 -8.10 -15.28
C ASP A 131 -4.98 -8.37 -16.09
N THR A 132 -4.89 -7.84 -17.31
CA THR A 132 -3.66 -7.85 -18.12
C THR A 132 -2.63 -6.84 -17.65
N VAL A 133 -3.00 -5.88 -16.78
CA VAL A 133 -2.09 -4.90 -16.19
C VAL A 133 -1.09 -5.58 -15.25
N ASP A 134 0.20 -5.46 -15.57
CA ASP A 134 1.27 -5.97 -14.69
C ASP A 134 1.60 -4.96 -13.59
N MET A 135 0.98 -5.16 -12.43
CA MET A 135 1.17 -4.29 -11.26
C MET A 135 2.63 -4.21 -10.81
N VAL A 136 3.38 -5.32 -10.91
CA VAL A 136 4.78 -5.37 -10.46
C VAL A 136 5.64 -4.56 -11.42
N ALA A 137 5.47 -4.75 -12.73
CA ALA A 137 6.24 -4.01 -13.73
C ALA A 137 6.00 -2.50 -13.65
N LEU A 138 4.74 -2.06 -13.48
CA LEU A 138 4.40 -0.64 -13.32
C LEU A 138 5.00 -0.04 -12.05
N PHE A 139 4.92 -0.76 -10.94
CA PHE A 139 5.48 -0.27 -9.68
C PHE A 139 7.01 -0.22 -9.73
N ASP A 140 7.66 -1.21 -10.34
CA ASP A 140 9.11 -1.22 -10.57
C ASP A 140 9.58 -0.03 -11.42
N GLU A 141 8.81 0.33 -12.45
CA GLU A 141 9.11 1.47 -13.30
C GLU A 141 9.04 2.78 -12.51
N PHE A 142 8.00 2.93 -11.68
CA PHE A 142 7.90 4.07 -10.78
C PHE A 142 9.07 4.14 -9.80
N VAL A 143 9.42 3.04 -9.14
CA VAL A 143 10.53 3.01 -8.18
C VAL A 143 11.85 3.38 -8.86
N ARG A 144 12.16 2.77 -10.02
CA ARG A 144 13.38 3.06 -10.77
C ARG A 144 13.45 4.48 -11.28
N GLY A 145 12.34 5.01 -11.78
CA GLY A 145 12.31 6.34 -12.38
C GLY A 145 12.24 7.49 -11.37
N TYR A 146 11.69 7.22 -10.18
CA TYR A 146 11.40 8.27 -9.21
C TYR A 146 12.17 8.13 -7.89
N LEU A 147 12.37 6.92 -7.37
CA LEU A 147 12.96 6.73 -6.04
C LEU A 147 14.45 6.40 -6.07
N LEU A 148 14.91 5.62 -7.06
CA LEU A 148 16.30 5.21 -7.09
C LEU A 148 17.22 6.32 -7.64
N PRO A 149 18.49 6.36 -7.20
CA PRO A 149 19.49 7.23 -7.80
C PRO A 149 19.57 6.99 -9.31
N PRO A 150 19.79 8.04 -10.12
CA PRO A 150 20.01 7.86 -11.55
C PRO A 150 21.22 6.93 -11.79
N ALA A 151 21.06 6.01 -12.76
CA ALA A 151 22.17 5.14 -13.13
C ALA A 151 23.37 6.00 -13.57
N GLU A 152 24.57 5.69 -13.04
CA GLU A 152 25.79 6.37 -13.52
C GLU A 152 25.90 6.23 -15.04
N PRO A 153 26.23 7.31 -15.76
CA PRO A 153 26.47 7.20 -17.19
C PRO A 153 27.61 6.21 -17.42
N ARG A 154 27.33 5.18 -18.21
CA ARG A 154 28.39 4.22 -18.61
C ARG A 154 29.52 5.01 -19.32
N ARG A 155 30.68 5.01 -18.69
CA ARG A 155 31.92 5.58 -19.29
C ARG A 155 32.38 4.71 -20.44
#